data_f09f1e048eb02a64ef269eb514da2adc
#
_entry.id   f09f1e048eb02a64ef269eb514da2adc
#
_cell.length_a   1.000
_cell.length_b   1.000
_cell.length_c   1.000
_cell.angle_alpha   90.00
_cell.angle_beta   90.00
_cell.angle_gamma   90.00
#
_symmetry.space_group_name_H-M   'P 1'
#
loop_
_entity.id
_entity.type
_entity.pdbx_description
1 polymer ?
#
loop_
_entity_poly.entity_id
_entity_poly.type
_entity_poly.pdbx_seq_one_letter_code
_entity_poly.pdbx_strand_id
1 'polypeptide(L)'
;MIDLAGPNERDWMGIISPEPPTLRGDHHAILDQARQMLATRKRKLPYLVHQRKMKKQDADHQIAIFTFIVEDWEWIVTGKGQRACSTNYQDRKDQLDQSLSTIAEIAKENGFDEKLERQAQLVIAMRWHLEKKHFRKDVYWLAATTHELRNQAKFRIHNGTNALDPITDNNRRGGHHAVQKYAA
;
A
#
# COMPACT_ATOMS: atom_id res chain seq x y z
N MET A 1 12.89 -31.69 17.28
CA MET A 1 11.55 -31.85 16.68
C MET A 1 11.39 -30.61 15.79
N ILE A 2 11.59 -30.72 14.49
CA ILE A 2 11.45 -29.62 13.54
C ILE A 2 9.95 -29.48 13.31
N ASP A 3 9.39 -28.38 13.80
CA ASP A 3 8.00 -28.03 13.56
C ASP A 3 7.84 -27.67 12.09
N LEU A 4 7.39 -28.63 11.30
CA LEU A 4 6.98 -28.45 9.90
C LEU A 4 5.59 -27.77 9.91
N ALA A 5 5.48 -26.61 10.54
CA ALA A 5 4.34 -25.75 10.31
C ALA A 5 4.35 -25.40 8.83
N GLY A 6 3.39 -25.91 8.10
CA GLY A 6 3.12 -25.52 6.72
C GLY A 6 2.98 -23.99 6.59
N PRO A 7 2.96 -23.45 5.39
CA PRO A 7 2.83 -22.01 5.21
C PRO A 7 1.62 -21.53 6.02
N ASN A 8 1.83 -20.50 6.83
CA ASN A 8 0.72 -19.88 7.56
C ASN A 8 -0.30 -19.44 6.53
N GLU A 9 -1.44 -20.11 6.52
CA GLU A 9 -2.56 -19.77 5.67
C GLU A 9 -3.57 -18.95 6.45
N ARG A 10 -4.23 -18.05 5.78
CA ARG A 10 -5.28 -17.22 6.35
C ARG A 10 -6.49 -17.19 5.45
N ASP A 11 -7.67 -17.27 6.06
CA ASP A 11 -8.95 -17.01 5.41
C ASP A 11 -9.18 -15.49 5.29
N TRP A 12 -9.34 -15.03 4.05
CA TRP A 12 -9.66 -13.66 3.68
C TRP A 12 -11.06 -13.62 3.07
N MET A 13 -12.08 -13.50 3.90
CA MET A 13 -13.48 -13.45 3.45
C MET A 13 -13.89 -14.65 2.57
N GLY A 14 -13.45 -15.86 2.94
CA GLY A 14 -13.74 -17.10 2.20
C GLY A 14 -12.68 -17.46 1.14
N ILE A 15 -11.57 -16.71 1.05
CA ILE A 15 -10.45 -17.01 0.16
C ILE A 15 -9.23 -17.36 1.02
N ILE A 16 -8.75 -18.59 0.92
CA ILE A 16 -7.55 -19.05 1.64
C ILE A 16 -6.31 -18.62 0.86
N SER A 17 -5.37 -17.98 1.53
CA SER A 17 -4.12 -17.51 0.93
C SER A 17 -2.98 -17.58 1.94
N PRO A 18 -1.72 -17.77 1.50
CA PRO A 18 -0.56 -17.68 2.37
C PRO A 18 -0.49 -16.35 3.14
N GLU A 19 -0.01 -16.40 4.38
CA GLU A 19 0.34 -15.21 5.15
C GLU A 19 1.84 -15.24 5.48
N PRO A 20 2.65 -14.32 4.93
CA PRO A 20 2.27 -13.14 4.15
C PRO A 20 1.86 -13.45 2.70
N PRO A 21 0.99 -12.64 2.07
CA PRO A 21 0.54 -12.85 0.70
C PRO A 21 1.68 -12.89 -0.31
N THR A 22 1.59 -13.76 -1.32
CA THR A 22 2.64 -13.96 -2.33
C THR A 22 2.92 -12.71 -3.16
N LEU A 23 1.88 -11.97 -3.54
CA LEU A 23 1.98 -10.77 -4.39
C LEU A 23 2.20 -9.45 -3.60
N ARG A 24 2.47 -9.51 -2.29
CA ARG A 24 2.66 -8.30 -1.45
C ARG A 24 3.78 -7.37 -1.90
N GLY A 25 4.77 -7.89 -2.62
CA GLY A 25 5.92 -7.12 -3.14
C GLY A 25 5.74 -6.58 -4.55
N ASP A 26 4.68 -6.99 -5.27
CA ASP A 26 4.41 -6.52 -6.63
C ASP A 26 3.58 -5.22 -6.59
N HIS A 27 4.24 -4.13 -6.16
CA HIS A 27 3.58 -2.84 -5.95
C HIS A 27 2.98 -2.26 -7.23
N HIS A 28 3.58 -2.54 -8.41
CA HIS A 28 3.03 -2.11 -9.69
C HIS A 28 1.72 -2.83 -10.02
N ALA A 29 1.68 -4.15 -9.89
CA ALA A 29 0.46 -4.91 -10.12
C ALA A 29 -0.63 -4.54 -9.11
N ILE A 30 -0.28 -4.27 -7.84
CA ILE A 30 -1.22 -3.79 -6.83
C ILE A 30 -1.82 -2.43 -7.23
N LEU A 31 -1.00 -1.49 -7.70
CA LEU A 31 -1.47 -0.18 -8.18
C LEU A 31 -2.41 -0.34 -9.37
N ASP A 32 -2.05 -1.18 -10.34
CA ASP A 32 -2.89 -1.41 -11.52
C ASP A 32 -4.22 -2.06 -11.15
N GLN A 33 -4.21 -3.00 -10.21
CA GLN A 33 -5.43 -3.59 -9.66
C GLN A 33 -6.30 -2.53 -8.94
N ALA A 34 -5.71 -1.66 -8.13
CA ALA A 34 -6.45 -0.58 -7.46
C ALA A 34 -7.12 0.36 -8.48
N ARG A 35 -6.39 0.75 -9.55
CA ARG A 35 -6.93 1.56 -10.64
C ARG A 35 -8.10 0.89 -11.36
N GLN A 36 -7.99 -0.41 -11.65
CA GLN A 36 -9.08 -1.19 -12.27
C GLN A 36 -10.32 -1.23 -11.37
N MET A 37 -10.12 -1.41 -10.06
CA MET A 37 -11.22 -1.42 -9.09
C MET A 37 -11.92 -0.06 -9.02
N LEU A 38 -11.17 1.04 -9.00
CA LEU A 38 -11.72 2.40 -9.05
C LEU A 38 -12.47 2.67 -10.35
N ALA A 39 -11.88 2.33 -11.50
CA ALA A 39 -12.52 2.49 -12.82
C ALA A 39 -13.83 1.72 -12.92
N THR A 40 -13.86 0.50 -12.39
CA THR A 40 -15.08 -0.33 -12.37
C THR A 40 -16.18 0.32 -11.52
N ARG A 41 -15.84 0.88 -10.35
CA ARG A 41 -16.81 1.59 -9.50
C ARG A 41 -17.33 2.86 -10.15
N LYS A 42 -16.45 3.68 -10.70
CA LYS A 42 -16.85 4.90 -11.44
C LYS A 42 -17.81 4.60 -12.59
N ARG A 43 -17.69 3.44 -13.22
CA ARG A 43 -18.59 3.00 -14.31
C ARG A 43 -19.90 2.40 -13.82
N LYS A 44 -19.83 1.51 -12.79
CA LYS A 44 -20.99 0.69 -12.37
C LYS A 44 -21.88 1.40 -11.35
N LEU A 45 -21.30 2.11 -10.36
CA LEU A 45 -22.08 2.63 -9.25
C LEU A 45 -23.10 3.71 -9.66
N PRO A 46 -22.82 4.66 -10.57
CA PRO A 46 -23.82 5.60 -11.07
C PRO A 46 -25.03 4.91 -11.69
N TYR A 47 -24.80 3.78 -12.39
CA TYR A 47 -25.89 2.99 -12.97
C TYR A 47 -26.75 2.33 -11.88
N LEU A 48 -26.15 1.79 -10.80
CA LEU A 48 -26.89 1.23 -9.67
C LEU A 48 -27.72 2.30 -8.93
N VAL A 49 -27.19 3.50 -8.81
CA VAL A 49 -27.91 4.65 -8.24
C VAL A 49 -29.10 5.03 -9.11
N HIS A 50 -28.91 5.09 -10.43
CA HIS A 50 -30.01 5.36 -11.38
C HIS A 50 -31.11 4.29 -11.30
N GLN A 51 -30.74 3.03 -11.12
CA GLN A 51 -31.68 1.92 -10.89
C GLN A 51 -32.32 1.87 -9.48
N ARG A 52 -32.00 2.83 -8.60
CA ARG A 52 -32.43 2.86 -7.18
C ARG A 52 -32.00 1.61 -6.38
N LYS A 53 -30.97 0.89 -6.84
CA LYS A 53 -30.38 -0.26 -6.14
C LYS A 53 -29.34 0.13 -5.11
N MET A 54 -28.88 1.39 -5.14
CA MET A 54 -27.89 1.95 -4.24
C MET A 54 -28.18 3.43 -3.99
N LYS A 55 -27.90 3.91 -2.78
CA LYS A 55 -28.00 5.34 -2.48
C LYS A 55 -26.78 6.07 -3.11
N LYS A 56 -27.02 7.29 -3.59
CA LYS A 56 -25.94 8.12 -4.17
C LYS A 56 -24.79 8.33 -3.19
N GLN A 57 -25.12 8.59 -1.92
CA GLN A 57 -24.11 8.80 -0.87
C GLN A 57 -23.18 7.59 -0.71
N ASP A 58 -23.72 6.37 -0.74
CA ASP A 58 -22.93 5.13 -0.61
C ASP A 58 -22.02 4.93 -1.82
N ALA A 59 -22.52 5.24 -3.01
CA ALA A 59 -21.72 5.19 -4.25
C ALA A 59 -20.57 6.20 -4.23
N ASP A 60 -20.85 7.45 -3.87
CA ASP A 60 -19.86 8.53 -3.78
C ASP A 60 -18.80 8.18 -2.71
N HIS A 61 -19.21 7.63 -1.57
CA HIS A 61 -18.30 7.19 -0.51
C HIS A 61 -17.35 6.08 -0.99
N GLN A 62 -17.88 5.03 -1.66
CA GLN A 62 -17.04 3.95 -2.21
C GLN A 62 -16.04 4.47 -3.24
N ILE A 63 -16.45 5.37 -4.14
CA ILE A 63 -15.56 5.98 -5.13
C ILE A 63 -14.47 6.80 -4.43
N ALA A 64 -14.81 7.57 -3.40
CA ALA A 64 -13.84 8.35 -2.64
C ALA A 64 -12.80 7.46 -1.96
N ILE A 65 -13.22 6.38 -1.27
CA ILE A 65 -12.29 5.45 -0.60
C ILE A 65 -11.33 4.80 -1.62
N PHE A 66 -11.83 4.35 -2.78
CA PHE A 66 -10.96 3.77 -3.80
C PHE A 66 -10.07 4.80 -4.49
N THR A 67 -10.47 6.06 -4.57
CA THR A 67 -9.59 7.16 -5.02
C THR A 67 -8.41 7.30 -4.07
N PHE A 68 -8.64 7.31 -2.77
CA PHE A 68 -7.58 7.37 -1.77
C PHE A 68 -6.65 6.14 -1.79
N ILE A 69 -7.19 4.94 -2.03
CA ILE A 69 -6.37 3.72 -2.19
C ILE A 69 -5.45 3.87 -3.39
N VAL A 70 -5.95 4.36 -4.53
CA VAL A 70 -5.14 4.59 -5.74
C VAL A 70 -4.06 5.64 -5.49
N GLU A 71 -4.40 6.78 -4.87
CA GLU A 71 -3.47 7.86 -4.54
C GLU A 71 -2.32 7.36 -3.65
N ASP A 72 -2.62 6.55 -2.63
CA ASP A 72 -1.61 5.95 -1.77
C ASP A 72 -0.66 5.03 -2.56
N TRP A 73 -1.20 4.15 -3.40
CA TRP A 73 -0.37 3.24 -4.19
C TRP A 73 0.40 3.96 -5.30
N GLU A 74 -0.16 5.02 -5.90
CA GLU A 74 0.59 5.89 -6.82
C GLU A 74 1.78 6.54 -6.12
N TRP A 75 1.58 7.07 -4.91
CA TRP A 75 2.67 7.62 -4.13
C TRP A 75 3.72 6.55 -3.77
N ILE A 76 3.30 5.36 -3.32
CA ILE A 76 4.21 4.24 -2.99
C ILE A 76 5.09 3.88 -4.19
N VAL A 77 4.51 3.76 -5.38
CA VAL A 77 5.21 3.31 -6.59
C VAL A 77 6.06 4.43 -7.21
N THR A 78 5.52 5.64 -7.30
CA THR A 78 6.09 6.71 -8.11
C THR A 78 6.78 7.82 -7.31
N GLY A 79 6.42 8.00 -6.04
CA GLY A 79 6.79 9.15 -5.22
C GLY A 79 6.11 10.45 -5.63
N LYS A 80 5.14 10.40 -6.54
CA LYS A 80 4.38 11.56 -7.00
C LYS A 80 3.05 11.66 -6.27
N GLY A 81 2.53 12.89 -6.14
CA GLY A 81 1.28 13.15 -5.44
C GLY A 81 1.46 13.23 -3.93
N GLN A 82 0.36 13.19 -3.21
CA GLN A 82 0.33 13.20 -1.76
C GLN A 82 -0.21 11.86 -1.26
N ARG A 83 0.41 11.37 -0.19
CA ARG A 83 -0.16 10.26 0.56
C ARG A 83 -1.52 10.68 1.13
N ALA A 84 -2.56 9.89 0.90
CA ALA A 84 -3.90 10.17 1.43
C ALA A 84 -3.93 9.93 2.96
N CYS A 85 -3.37 10.86 3.73
CA CYS A 85 -3.24 10.73 5.18
C CYS A 85 -4.56 10.85 5.95
N SER A 86 -5.61 11.37 5.31
CA SER A 86 -6.84 11.78 5.99
C SER A 86 -7.95 10.74 6.02
N THR A 87 -7.79 9.63 5.33
CA THR A 87 -8.83 8.61 5.28
C THR A 87 -8.72 7.61 6.40
N ASN A 88 -9.87 7.28 6.96
CA ASN A 88 -10.00 6.25 7.96
C ASN A 88 -9.47 4.91 7.42
N TYR A 89 -8.45 4.36 8.07
CA TYR A 89 -7.90 3.04 7.75
C TYR A 89 -8.96 1.94 7.79
N GLN A 90 -9.97 2.07 8.64
CA GLN A 90 -11.04 1.10 8.77
C GLN A 90 -11.91 1.08 7.52
N ASP A 91 -12.29 2.24 6.98
CA ASP A 91 -13.12 2.31 5.77
C ASP A 91 -12.42 1.64 4.58
N ARG A 92 -11.10 1.82 4.46
CA ARG A 92 -10.31 1.14 3.40
C ARG A 92 -10.31 -0.38 3.57
N LYS A 93 -10.12 -0.86 4.81
CA LYS A 93 -10.18 -2.29 5.11
C LYS A 93 -11.54 -2.88 4.77
N ASP A 94 -12.60 -2.23 5.22
CA ASP A 94 -13.97 -2.70 5.01
C ASP A 94 -14.31 -2.76 3.52
N GLN A 95 -13.88 -1.77 2.73
CA GLN A 95 -14.08 -1.75 1.28
C GLN A 95 -13.27 -2.84 0.55
N LEU A 96 -12.07 -3.18 1.03
CA LEU A 96 -11.28 -4.28 0.49
C LEU A 96 -11.87 -5.63 0.92
N ASP A 97 -12.29 -5.77 2.17
CA ASP A 97 -12.94 -6.98 2.68
C ASP A 97 -14.26 -7.25 1.92
N GLN A 98 -15.07 -6.21 1.65
CA GLN A 98 -16.26 -6.33 0.80
C GLN A 98 -15.90 -6.75 -0.63
N SER A 99 -14.78 -6.26 -1.18
CA SER A 99 -14.31 -6.65 -2.51
C SER A 99 -13.90 -8.12 -2.54
N LEU A 100 -13.24 -8.63 -1.48
CA LEU A 100 -12.86 -10.03 -1.35
C LEU A 100 -14.10 -10.92 -1.23
N SER A 101 -15.11 -10.53 -0.42
CA SER A 101 -16.38 -11.25 -0.34
C SER A 101 -17.06 -11.36 -1.71
N THR A 102 -17.07 -10.27 -2.49
CA THR A 102 -17.64 -10.30 -3.86
C THR A 102 -16.85 -11.23 -4.78
N ILE A 103 -15.52 -11.27 -4.68
CA ILE A 103 -14.68 -12.19 -5.46
C ILE A 103 -14.99 -13.64 -5.05
N ALA A 104 -15.13 -13.93 -3.75
CA ALA A 104 -15.46 -15.25 -3.25
C ALA A 104 -16.85 -15.72 -3.74
N GLU A 105 -17.84 -14.83 -3.78
CA GLU A 105 -19.17 -15.11 -4.33
C GLU A 105 -19.09 -15.45 -5.84
N ILE A 106 -18.36 -14.65 -6.62
CA ILE A 106 -18.14 -14.92 -8.06
C ILE A 106 -17.46 -16.27 -8.26
N ALA A 107 -16.44 -16.58 -7.44
CA ALA A 107 -15.73 -17.85 -7.50
C ALA A 107 -16.64 -19.06 -7.18
N LYS A 108 -17.57 -18.88 -6.25
CA LYS A 108 -18.57 -19.90 -5.92
C LYS A 108 -19.50 -20.20 -7.10
N GLU A 109 -19.93 -19.17 -7.82
CA GLU A 109 -20.89 -19.28 -8.91
C GLU A 109 -20.25 -19.79 -10.21
N ASN A 110 -19.05 -19.30 -10.54
CA ASN A 110 -18.43 -19.46 -11.85
C ASN A 110 -17.13 -20.29 -11.84
N GLY A 111 -16.67 -20.68 -10.66
CA GLY A 111 -15.34 -21.26 -10.49
C GLY A 111 -14.25 -20.20 -10.28
N PHE A 112 -13.09 -20.65 -9.83
CA PHE A 112 -11.94 -19.78 -9.53
C PHE A 112 -10.93 -19.91 -10.66
N ASP A 113 -11.07 -19.07 -11.70
CA ASP A 113 -10.12 -19.02 -12.80
C ASP A 113 -8.84 -18.26 -12.41
N GLU A 114 -7.77 -18.42 -13.19
CA GLU A 114 -6.46 -17.81 -12.94
C GLU A 114 -6.54 -16.28 -12.83
N LYS A 115 -7.40 -15.65 -13.61
CA LYS A 115 -7.58 -14.19 -13.60
C LYS A 115 -8.24 -13.73 -12.29
N LEU A 116 -9.27 -14.42 -11.85
CA LEU A 116 -9.98 -14.11 -10.62
C LEU A 116 -9.10 -14.40 -9.40
N GLU A 117 -8.31 -15.49 -9.45
CA GLU A 117 -7.34 -15.83 -8.42
C GLU A 117 -6.27 -14.75 -8.30
N ARG A 118 -5.65 -14.32 -9.42
CA ARG A 118 -4.68 -13.23 -9.41
C ARG A 118 -5.28 -11.93 -8.87
N GLN A 119 -6.53 -11.61 -9.24
CA GLN A 119 -7.25 -10.45 -8.71
C GLN A 119 -7.42 -10.56 -7.19
N ALA A 120 -7.84 -11.71 -6.68
CA ALA A 120 -7.98 -11.96 -5.26
C ALA A 120 -6.66 -11.76 -4.52
N GLN A 121 -5.56 -12.34 -5.01
CA GLN A 121 -4.23 -12.23 -4.40
C GLN A 121 -3.74 -10.78 -4.32
N LEU A 122 -4.00 -9.95 -5.33
CA LEU A 122 -3.65 -8.53 -5.33
C LEU A 122 -4.50 -7.73 -4.34
N VAL A 123 -5.79 -8.03 -4.21
CA VAL A 123 -6.67 -7.38 -3.22
C VAL A 123 -6.27 -7.80 -1.80
N ILE A 124 -5.95 -9.08 -1.58
CA ILE A 124 -5.41 -9.58 -0.31
C ILE A 124 -4.11 -8.86 0.05
N ALA A 125 -3.20 -8.68 -0.92
CA ALA A 125 -1.95 -7.94 -0.70
C ALA A 125 -2.20 -6.48 -0.29
N MET A 126 -3.12 -5.77 -0.96
CA MET A 126 -3.53 -4.41 -0.54
C MET A 126 -4.06 -4.40 0.90
N ARG A 127 -4.94 -5.36 1.21
CA ARG A 127 -5.58 -5.46 2.53
C ARG A 127 -4.58 -5.78 3.64
N TRP A 128 -3.60 -6.65 3.34
CA TRP A 128 -2.53 -7.03 4.25
C TRP A 128 -1.65 -5.84 4.65
N HIS A 129 -1.30 -4.97 3.69
CA HIS A 129 -0.51 -3.76 3.94
C HIS A 129 -1.22 -2.74 4.86
N LEU A 130 -2.53 -2.82 5.02
CA LEU A 130 -3.29 -1.96 5.93
C LEU A 130 -3.34 -2.48 7.38
N GLU A 131 -2.67 -3.59 7.70
CA GLU A 131 -2.70 -4.13 9.06
C GLU A 131 -1.65 -3.48 9.96
N LYS A 132 -2.07 -3.06 11.16
CA LYS A 132 -1.20 -2.41 12.15
C LYS A 132 0.01 -3.26 12.56
N LYS A 133 -0.11 -4.60 12.52
CA LYS A 133 0.99 -5.52 12.87
C LYS A 133 2.20 -5.39 11.93
N HIS A 134 2.01 -4.82 10.74
CA HIS A 134 3.07 -4.62 9.75
C HIS A 134 3.72 -3.23 9.83
N PHE A 135 3.34 -2.40 10.81
CA PHE A 135 3.74 -1.00 10.94
C PHE A 135 5.27 -0.77 10.93
N ARG A 136 6.08 -1.69 11.49
CA ARG A 136 7.56 -1.58 11.51
C ARG A 136 8.21 -1.94 10.16
N LYS A 137 7.49 -2.62 9.29
CA LYS A 137 7.90 -2.95 7.90
C LYS A 137 6.91 -2.35 6.92
N ASP A 138 6.38 -1.20 7.29
CA ASP A 138 5.35 -0.51 6.56
C ASP A 138 5.86 -0.17 5.16
N VAL A 139 5.11 -0.55 4.15
CA VAL A 139 5.37 -0.21 2.75
C VAL A 139 5.52 1.30 2.55
N TYR A 140 4.82 2.10 3.33
CA TYR A 140 4.91 3.57 3.29
C TYR A 140 6.27 4.08 3.77
N TRP A 141 6.81 3.52 4.85
CA TRP A 141 8.14 3.89 5.33
C TRP A 141 9.23 3.52 4.31
N LEU A 142 9.15 2.31 3.75
CA LEU A 142 10.07 1.86 2.71
C LEU A 142 9.99 2.74 1.45
N ALA A 143 8.78 3.11 1.03
CA ALA A 143 8.57 4.01 -0.09
C ALA A 143 9.15 5.40 0.19
N ALA A 144 8.86 5.99 1.36
CA ALA A 144 9.40 7.29 1.77
C ALA A 144 10.93 7.30 1.73
N THR A 145 11.57 6.29 2.33
CA THR A 145 13.04 6.17 2.34
C THR A 145 13.59 6.02 0.93
N THR A 146 12.94 5.20 0.09
CA THR A 146 13.36 5.00 -1.30
C THR A 146 13.26 6.28 -2.12
N HIS A 147 12.17 7.04 -1.95
CA HIS A 147 11.96 8.30 -2.66
C HIS A 147 12.97 9.36 -2.22
N GLU A 148 13.26 9.43 -0.92
CA GLU A 148 14.27 10.34 -0.38
C GLU A 148 15.66 10.02 -0.96
N LEU A 149 16.08 8.75 -0.95
CA LEU A 149 17.35 8.33 -1.54
C LEU A 149 17.43 8.65 -3.04
N ARG A 150 16.35 8.43 -3.78
CA ARG A 150 16.27 8.78 -5.22
C ARG A 150 16.39 10.29 -5.44
N ASN A 151 15.77 11.10 -4.61
CA ASN A 151 15.84 12.57 -4.69
C ASN A 151 17.25 13.06 -4.36
N GLN A 152 17.89 12.52 -3.33
CA GLN A 152 19.28 12.82 -2.99
C GLN A 152 20.24 12.43 -4.12
N ALA A 153 20.04 11.28 -4.74
CA ALA A 153 20.85 10.85 -5.89
C ALA A 153 20.70 11.81 -7.08
N LYS A 154 19.46 12.22 -7.41
CA LYS A 154 19.20 13.20 -8.47
C LYS A 154 19.85 14.55 -8.17
N PHE A 155 19.77 15.02 -6.93
CA PHE A 155 20.39 16.28 -6.49
C PHE A 155 21.93 16.23 -6.65
N ARG A 156 22.58 15.13 -6.27
CA ARG A 156 24.02 14.92 -6.44
C ARG A 156 24.43 14.96 -7.92
N ILE A 157 23.70 14.25 -8.78
CA ILE A 157 23.95 14.23 -10.23
C ILE A 157 23.80 15.65 -10.81
N HIS A 158 22.75 16.38 -10.42
CA HIS A 158 22.48 17.72 -10.92
C HIS A 158 23.57 18.74 -10.51
N ASN A 159 24.11 18.59 -9.30
CA ASN A 159 25.15 19.48 -8.76
C ASN A 159 26.58 19.04 -9.06
N GLY A 160 26.77 18.01 -9.91
CA GLY A 160 28.08 17.54 -10.34
C GLY A 160 28.93 16.87 -9.24
N THR A 161 28.31 16.54 -8.10
CA THR A 161 28.97 15.76 -7.05
C THR A 161 28.96 14.29 -7.43
N ASN A 162 30.11 13.72 -7.76
CA ASN A 162 30.25 12.31 -8.10
C ASN A 162 29.84 11.43 -6.91
N ALA A 163 29.07 10.37 -7.20
CA ALA A 163 28.60 9.39 -6.22
C ALA A 163 29.73 8.62 -5.49
N LEU A 164 30.99 8.87 -5.87
CA LEU A 164 32.18 8.23 -5.33
C LEU A 164 33.02 9.11 -4.39
N ASP A 165 32.59 10.36 -4.15
CA ASP A 165 33.27 11.14 -3.12
C ASP A 165 32.97 10.48 -1.76
N PRO A 166 33.99 10.00 -1.04
CA PRO A 166 33.79 9.40 0.27
C PRO A 166 33.09 10.44 1.14
N ILE A 167 32.10 10.01 1.89
CA ILE A 167 31.48 10.84 2.92
C ILE A 167 32.63 11.33 3.78
N THR A 168 33.06 12.56 3.56
CA THR A 168 34.07 13.18 4.40
C THR A 168 33.47 13.29 5.77
N ASP A 169 34.06 12.54 6.68
CA ASP A 169 33.67 12.38 8.09
C ASP A 169 33.94 13.70 8.86
N ASN A 170 33.34 14.80 8.38
CA ASN A 170 33.46 16.12 8.98
C ASN A 170 32.62 16.30 10.25
N ASN A 171 31.88 15.26 10.67
CA ASN A 171 31.09 15.31 11.91
C ASN A 171 31.82 14.74 13.13
N ARG A 172 33.07 14.29 13.00
CA ARG A 172 33.86 13.78 14.13
C ARG A 172 34.71 14.82 14.87
N ARG A 173 34.79 16.06 14.40
CA ARG A 173 35.62 17.11 15.02
C ARG A 173 34.87 18.24 15.73
N GLY A 174 33.55 18.13 15.91
CA GLY A 174 32.72 19.13 16.62
C GLY A 174 32.35 18.81 18.07
N GLY A 175 32.89 17.75 18.66
CA GLY A 175 32.43 17.20 19.95
C GLY A 175 33.35 17.38 21.17
N HIS A 176 34.32 18.30 21.12
CA HIS A 176 35.16 18.55 22.33
C HIS A 176 35.43 20.04 22.49
N HIS A 177 34.48 20.85 22.85
CA HIS A 177 34.66 22.12 23.56
C HIS A 177 33.29 22.71 23.96
N ALA A 178 32.70 22.22 25.01
CA ALA A 178 31.72 22.94 25.83
C ALA A 178 31.27 22.14 27.07
N VAL A 179 32.23 21.68 27.87
CA VAL A 179 31.92 21.31 29.28
C VAL A 179 33.01 21.92 30.13
N GLN A 180 32.92 23.23 30.34
CA GLN A 180 33.57 23.91 31.46
C GLN A 180 33.05 25.34 31.56
N LYS A 181 31.97 25.53 32.31
CA LYS A 181 31.60 26.78 33.03
C LYS A 181 30.20 26.64 33.57
N TYR A 182 30.07 25.99 34.73
CA TYR A 182 29.06 26.30 35.76
C TYR A 182 29.45 25.47 37.00
N ALA A 183 30.46 25.96 37.73
CA ALA A 183 30.68 25.67 39.12
C ALA A 183 31.34 26.93 39.76
N ALA A 184 30.50 27.78 40.31
CA ALA A 184 30.74 28.71 41.41
C ALA A 184 29.40 29.32 41.80
#